data_765bf80671a3270bd1c5f909f1eb8bca
#
_entry.id   765bf80671a3270bd1c5f909f1eb8bca
#
_cell.length_a   1.000
_cell.length_b   1.000
_cell.length_c   1.000
_cell.angle_alpha   90.00
_cell.angle_beta   90.00
_cell.angle_gamma   90.00
#
_symmetry.space_group_name_H-M   'P 1'
#
loop_
_entity.id
_entity.type
_entity.pdbx_description
1 polymer ?
#
loop_
_entity_poly.entity_id
_entity_poly.type
_entity_poly.pdbx_seq_one_letter_code
_entity_poly.pdbx_strand_id
1 'polypeptide(L)'
;MRRSWATLAVLAALFVSTSALIPFHSALAAEGNPYWGANHFPNVALTTQDGKTVKFYDDLLKGKTVVINFIYTRCGNVCPLETAKLSQVYKILGDRMGKDIYFYSITVDPKHDTAAVLKDYSDKFHTGPGWYFLTGKMEDIDAVRKSIGMELRPNSDPLTGHTTAITLGNETTGQWMVDSSMDDPRYVAVMVGDWLSSWKYAKKGPSYADKPPMDPAELEKGASLFRTSCAACHTIGKGDGIGPDLAGVTNVRDHAWLVRFITAPDKVLQDKDPIATALHKRYNGVNMPNLSLGEKDVIALIDLISSRSKSLQEGGTENSHTTSTQGGGAGR
;
A
#
# COMPACT_ATOMS: atom_id res chain seq x y z
N MET A 1 65.65 21.27 79.98
CA MET A 1 64.27 21.70 79.93
C MET A 1 64.17 22.97 79.06
N ARG A 2 63.90 22.93 77.83
CA ARG A 2 63.45 24.08 77.02
C ARG A 2 62.63 23.49 75.83
N ARG A 3 61.34 23.78 75.79
CA ARG A 3 60.41 23.43 74.71
C ARG A 3 60.57 24.51 73.65
N SER A 4 60.85 24.08 72.42
CA SER A 4 60.85 24.92 71.23
C SER A 4 59.55 24.72 70.48
N TRP A 5 58.81 25.77 70.18
CA TRP A 5 57.59 25.79 69.45
C TRP A 5 57.93 26.07 67.96
N ALA A 6 57.66 25.14 67.11
CA ALA A 6 57.78 25.33 65.67
C ALA A 6 56.43 25.75 65.13
N THR A 7 56.38 26.91 64.53
CA THR A 7 55.24 27.46 63.81
C THR A 7 55.06 26.79 62.45
N LEU A 8 53.93 26.13 62.22
CA LEU A 8 53.54 25.63 60.93
C LEU A 8 52.88 26.76 60.11
N ALA A 9 53.51 27.15 59.00
CA ALA A 9 52.92 28.00 57.99
C ALA A 9 52.11 27.17 57.03
N VAL A 10 50.78 27.40 56.96
CA VAL A 10 49.87 26.80 56.04
C VAL A 10 49.84 27.57 54.72
N LEU A 11 50.43 27.03 53.66
CA LEU A 11 50.35 27.58 52.32
C LEU A 11 48.99 27.09 51.70
N ALA A 12 48.05 28.00 51.57
CA ALA A 12 46.81 27.76 50.81
C ALA A 12 47.10 27.91 49.30
N ALA A 13 47.16 26.80 48.59
CA ALA A 13 47.26 26.79 47.15
C ALA A 13 45.85 27.03 46.56
N LEU A 14 45.65 28.19 45.96
CA LEU A 14 44.47 28.49 45.12
C LEU A 14 44.53 27.70 43.81
N PHE A 15 43.74 26.60 43.72
CA PHE A 15 43.47 25.93 42.46
C PHE A 15 42.43 26.75 41.66
N VAL A 16 42.89 27.53 40.69
CA VAL A 16 42.05 28.13 39.67
C VAL A 16 41.74 27.02 38.67
N SER A 17 40.57 26.41 38.81
CA SER A 17 40.05 25.47 37.80
C SER A 17 39.56 26.24 36.57
N THR A 18 40.38 26.32 35.54
CA THR A 18 39.94 26.72 34.19
C THR A 18 39.02 25.65 33.62
N SER A 19 37.71 25.85 33.75
CA SER A 19 36.72 25.07 33.02
C SER A 19 36.87 25.38 31.54
N ALA A 20 37.58 24.53 30.79
CA ALA A 20 37.58 24.56 29.36
C ALA A 20 36.15 24.18 28.87
N LEU A 21 35.43 25.19 28.41
CA LEU A 21 34.21 25.00 27.63
C LEU A 21 34.59 24.25 26.35
N ILE A 22 34.45 22.92 26.37
CA ILE A 22 34.51 22.11 25.16
C ILE A 22 33.22 22.45 24.38
N PRO A 23 33.32 23.01 23.18
CA PRO A 23 32.14 23.18 22.36
C PRO A 23 31.59 21.80 22.04
N PHE A 24 30.42 21.47 22.56
CA PHE A 24 29.62 20.33 22.06
C PHE A 24 29.32 20.60 20.60
N HIS A 25 30.08 20.01 19.72
CA HIS A 25 29.72 19.93 18.31
C HIS A 25 28.54 18.97 18.17
N SER A 26 27.34 19.50 18.38
CA SER A 26 26.10 18.86 17.98
C SER A 26 25.96 19.04 16.49
N ALA A 27 26.45 18.13 15.72
CA ALA A 27 26.01 17.86 14.35
C ALA A 27 26.65 16.56 13.88
N LEU A 28 26.26 15.45 14.47
CA LEU A 28 26.16 14.25 13.69
C LEU A 28 24.86 14.40 12.88
N ALA A 29 24.91 15.18 11.79
CA ALA A 29 24.05 14.88 10.65
C ALA A 29 24.27 13.39 10.39
N ALA A 30 23.22 12.60 10.45
CA ALA A 30 23.26 11.20 10.09
C ALA A 30 23.83 11.16 8.66
N GLU A 31 25.10 10.84 8.54
CA GLU A 31 25.64 10.46 7.24
C GLU A 31 24.79 9.29 6.81
N GLY A 32 24.03 9.48 5.72
CA GLY A 32 23.17 8.42 5.14
C GLY A 32 24.01 7.15 5.06
N ASN A 33 23.40 6.00 5.35
CA ASN A 33 24.11 4.72 5.32
C ASN A 33 24.92 4.61 4.02
N PRO A 34 26.26 4.52 4.05
CA PRO A 34 27.09 4.54 2.83
C PRO A 34 26.78 3.40 1.86
N TYR A 35 26.05 2.38 2.31
CA TYR A 35 25.62 1.24 1.50
C TYR A 35 24.35 1.52 0.68
N TRP A 36 23.53 2.53 1.05
CA TRP A 36 22.23 2.83 0.42
C TRP A 36 22.17 4.31 0.10
N GLY A 37 22.39 4.70 -1.13
CA GLY A 37 22.40 6.10 -1.56
C GLY A 37 22.83 6.25 -3.01
N ALA A 38 23.33 7.42 -3.39
CA ALA A 38 23.73 7.76 -4.76
C ALA A 38 24.75 6.81 -5.39
N ASN A 39 25.58 6.16 -4.58
CA ASN A 39 26.56 5.20 -5.04
C ASN A 39 26.00 3.78 -5.26
N HIS A 40 24.83 3.50 -4.68
CA HIS A 40 24.18 2.19 -4.78
C HIS A 40 23.11 2.16 -5.86
N PHE A 41 22.25 3.18 -5.88
CA PHE A 41 21.12 3.23 -6.82
C PHE A 41 21.52 3.85 -8.16
N PRO A 42 21.11 3.23 -9.28
CA PRO A 42 21.33 3.83 -10.60
C PRO A 42 20.54 5.13 -10.73
N ASN A 43 21.14 6.16 -11.33
CA ASN A 43 20.45 7.42 -11.60
C ASN A 43 19.97 7.49 -13.07
N VAL A 44 19.31 6.43 -13.51
CA VAL A 44 18.79 6.27 -14.87
C VAL A 44 17.56 7.14 -15.12
N ALA A 45 17.27 7.42 -16.39
CA ALA A 45 16.11 8.17 -16.78
C ALA A 45 14.90 7.26 -16.97
N LEU A 46 13.80 7.55 -16.27
CA LEU A 46 12.51 6.92 -16.45
C LEU A 46 11.46 7.96 -16.89
N THR A 47 10.36 7.52 -17.46
CA THR A 47 9.27 8.37 -17.91
C THR A 47 8.02 8.06 -17.08
N THR A 48 7.39 9.07 -16.50
CA THR A 48 6.14 8.93 -15.73
C THR A 48 4.94 8.74 -16.68
N GLN A 49 3.81 8.29 -16.14
CA GLN A 49 2.53 8.21 -16.85
C GLN A 49 2.07 9.53 -17.47
N ASP A 50 2.57 10.66 -16.98
CA ASP A 50 2.27 11.99 -17.53
C ASP A 50 3.29 12.45 -18.57
N GLY A 51 4.19 11.55 -19.02
CA GLY A 51 5.20 11.83 -20.02
C GLY A 51 6.42 12.61 -19.53
N LYS A 52 6.55 12.85 -18.23
CA LYS A 52 7.69 13.59 -17.66
C LYS A 52 8.89 12.65 -17.47
N THR A 53 10.06 13.06 -17.94
CA THR A 53 11.33 12.37 -17.65
C THR A 53 11.81 12.71 -16.25
N VAL A 54 12.19 11.68 -15.49
CA VAL A 54 12.68 11.77 -14.11
C VAL A 54 13.91 10.88 -13.92
N LYS A 55 14.79 11.27 -13.01
CA LYS A 55 15.96 10.49 -12.61
C LYS A 55 15.64 9.61 -11.43
N PHE A 56 15.96 8.32 -11.51
CA PHE A 56 15.55 7.35 -10.51
C PHE A 56 16.06 7.70 -9.11
N TYR A 57 17.34 8.00 -8.94
CA TYR A 57 17.84 8.38 -7.62
C TYR A 57 17.48 9.83 -7.26
N ASP A 58 17.87 10.80 -8.09
CA ASP A 58 17.77 12.22 -7.73
C ASP A 58 16.33 12.69 -7.53
N ASP A 59 15.40 12.25 -8.43
CA ASP A 59 14.02 12.73 -8.43
C ASP A 59 13.08 11.80 -7.65
N LEU A 60 13.35 10.49 -7.61
CA LEU A 60 12.40 9.53 -7.06
C LEU A 60 12.79 9.00 -5.67
N LEU A 61 14.08 8.82 -5.36
CA LEU A 61 14.49 8.21 -4.10
C LEU A 61 14.99 9.21 -3.06
N LYS A 62 15.83 10.16 -3.47
CA LYS A 62 16.56 11.06 -2.57
C LYS A 62 15.65 11.78 -1.59
N GLY A 63 15.87 11.55 -0.29
CA GLY A 63 15.13 12.17 0.81
C GLY A 63 13.69 11.67 1.00
N LYS A 64 13.30 10.53 0.40
CA LYS A 64 11.92 10.03 0.41
C LYS A 64 11.80 8.67 1.07
N THR A 65 10.60 8.42 1.58
CA THR A 65 10.12 7.07 1.90
C THR A 65 9.34 6.55 0.68
N VAL A 66 9.67 5.34 0.22
CA VAL A 66 9.15 4.82 -1.05
C VAL A 66 8.61 3.41 -0.93
N VAL A 67 7.61 3.11 -1.76
CA VAL A 67 7.14 1.76 -2.06
C VAL A 67 7.34 1.54 -3.55
N ILE A 68 8.07 0.49 -3.91
CA ILE A 68 8.40 0.18 -5.31
C ILE A 68 7.89 -1.21 -5.64
N ASN A 69 7.13 -1.33 -6.73
CA ASN A 69 6.72 -2.60 -7.30
C ASN A 69 6.91 -2.63 -8.82
N PHE A 70 6.89 -3.84 -9.38
CA PHE A 70 6.98 -4.05 -10.82
C PHE A 70 5.69 -4.63 -11.35
N ILE A 71 5.19 -4.04 -12.43
CA ILE A 71 3.90 -4.40 -13.04
C ILE A 71 4.03 -4.56 -14.56
N TYR A 72 2.99 -5.08 -15.20
CA TYR A 72 2.69 -4.84 -16.60
C TYR A 72 1.18 -4.77 -16.81
N THR A 73 0.72 -3.86 -17.67
CA THR A 73 -0.72 -3.51 -17.74
C THR A 73 -1.59 -4.61 -18.32
N ARG A 74 -1.01 -5.51 -19.13
CA ARG A 74 -1.70 -6.67 -19.71
C ARG A 74 -1.77 -7.88 -18.77
N CYS A 75 -1.30 -7.78 -17.55
CA CYS A 75 -1.43 -8.84 -16.56
C CYS A 75 -2.91 -9.09 -16.23
N GLY A 76 -3.42 -10.26 -16.59
CA GLY A 76 -4.82 -10.63 -16.32
C GLY A 76 -5.07 -11.14 -14.91
N ASN A 77 -4.02 -11.36 -14.11
CA ASN A 77 -4.12 -12.05 -12.84
C ASN A 77 -3.78 -11.17 -11.64
N VAL A 78 -2.51 -11.15 -11.25
CA VAL A 78 -2.09 -10.63 -9.94
C VAL A 78 -1.91 -9.12 -9.91
N CYS A 79 -1.43 -8.49 -11.00
CA CYS A 79 -1.13 -7.05 -10.99
C CYS A 79 -2.36 -6.16 -10.70
N PRO A 80 -3.58 -6.46 -11.22
CA PRO A 80 -4.76 -5.68 -10.84
C PRO A 80 -5.07 -5.77 -9.34
N LEU A 81 -4.95 -6.95 -8.73
CA LEU A 81 -5.16 -7.13 -7.29
C LEU A 81 -4.09 -6.42 -6.46
N GLU A 82 -2.83 -6.56 -6.86
CA GLU A 82 -1.69 -5.87 -6.26
C GLU A 82 -1.89 -4.35 -6.26
N THR A 83 -2.21 -3.77 -7.43
CA THR A 83 -2.46 -2.34 -7.56
C THR A 83 -3.67 -1.90 -6.73
N ALA A 84 -4.74 -2.70 -6.69
CA ALA A 84 -5.90 -2.42 -5.86
C ALA A 84 -5.58 -2.45 -4.35
N LYS A 85 -4.76 -3.39 -3.88
CA LYS A 85 -4.30 -3.45 -2.49
C LYS A 85 -3.40 -2.25 -2.15
N LEU A 86 -2.47 -1.90 -3.02
CA LEU A 86 -1.65 -0.70 -2.85
C LEU A 86 -2.51 0.58 -2.87
N SER A 87 -3.63 0.62 -3.62
CA SER A 87 -4.60 1.72 -3.55
C SER A 87 -5.25 1.83 -2.17
N GLN A 88 -5.47 0.71 -1.46
CA GLN A 88 -5.92 0.76 -0.07
C GLN A 88 -4.83 1.29 0.86
N VAL A 89 -3.57 0.85 0.70
CA VAL A 89 -2.43 1.41 1.46
C VAL A 89 -2.30 2.91 1.22
N TYR A 90 -2.39 3.35 -0.03
CA TYR A 90 -2.38 4.76 -0.42
C TYR A 90 -3.44 5.57 0.34
N LYS A 91 -4.70 5.07 0.39
CA LYS A 91 -5.80 5.73 1.11
C LYS A 91 -5.55 5.79 2.61
N ILE A 92 -4.97 4.75 3.21
CA ILE A 92 -4.63 4.72 4.64
C ILE A 92 -3.55 5.75 4.97
N LEU A 93 -2.51 5.87 4.13
CA LEU A 93 -1.41 6.83 4.32
C LEU A 93 -1.86 8.29 4.13
N GLY A 94 -2.93 8.52 3.34
CA GLY A 94 -3.62 9.79 3.22
C GLY A 94 -2.72 10.96 2.84
N ASP A 95 -2.76 12.02 3.63
CA ASP A 95 -2.07 13.30 3.36
C ASP A 95 -0.54 13.23 3.33
N ARG A 96 0.06 12.10 3.69
CA ARG A 96 1.50 11.89 3.56
C ARG A 96 1.92 11.53 2.15
N MET A 97 0.98 11.00 1.34
CA MET A 97 1.25 10.68 -0.06
C MET A 97 1.59 11.93 -0.86
N GLY A 98 2.69 11.86 -1.61
CA GLY A 98 3.20 12.98 -2.39
C GLY A 98 3.94 14.07 -1.58
N LYS A 99 4.07 13.93 -0.25
CA LYS A 99 4.85 14.83 0.60
C LYS A 99 6.17 14.19 1.04
N ASP A 100 6.10 13.05 1.67
CA ASP A 100 7.26 12.32 2.18
C ASP A 100 7.20 10.81 1.86
N ILE A 101 6.03 10.31 1.47
CA ILE A 101 5.83 8.93 1.01
C ILE A 101 5.41 8.94 -0.46
N TYR A 102 6.06 8.09 -1.25
CA TYR A 102 5.83 7.96 -2.69
C TYR A 102 5.73 6.51 -3.11
N PHE A 103 4.87 6.22 -4.09
CA PHE A 103 4.73 4.90 -4.69
C PHE A 103 5.23 4.94 -6.13
N TYR A 104 5.97 3.92 -6.52
CA TYR A 104 6.53 3.76 -7.85
C TYR A 104 6.19 2.37 -8.40
N SER A 105 5.26 2.32 -9.33
CA SER A 105 4.93 1.12 -10.10
C SER A 105 5.68 1.18 -11.42
N ILE A 106 6.71 0.34 -11.58
CA ILE A 106 7.60 0.36 -12.75
C ILE A 106 7.20 -0.79 -13.68
N THR A 107 6.97 -0.49 -14.96
CA THR A 107 6.60 -1.56 -15.90
C THR A 107 7.80 -2.47 -16.22
N VAL A 108 7.50 -3.75 -16.44
CA VAL A 108 8.43 -4.73 -17.02
C VAL A 108 8.14 -5.03 -18.48
N ASP A 109 7.14 -4.35 -19.08
CA ASP A 109 6.80 -4.44 -20.51
C ASP A 109 6.82 -3.06 -21.20
N PRO A 110 7.96 -2.35 -21.20
CA PRO A 110 8.02 -0.98 -21.71
C PRO A 110 7.74 -0.86 -23.20
N LYS A 111 7.77 -1.98 -23.95
CA LYS A 111 7.39 -1.99 -25.36
C LYS A 111 5.89 -1.76 -25.55
N HIS A 112 5.08 -2.23 -24.63
CA HIS A 112 3.64 -2.07 -24.65
C HIS A 112 3.19 -0.93 -23.73
N ASP A 113 3.73 -0.85 -22.54
CA ASP A 113 3.34 0.08 -21.48
C ASP A 113 3.98 1.46 -21.69
N THR A 114 3.45 2.17 -22.68
CA THR A 114 3.80 3.57 -22.90
C THR A 114 3.27 4.46 -21.76
N ALA A 115 3.71 5.71 -21.68
CA ALA A 115 3.19 6.67 -20.71
C ALA A 115 1.65 6.76 -20.77
N ALA A 116 1.07 6.84 -21.98
CA ALA A 116 -0.38 6.91 -22.16
C ALA A 116 -1.10 5.63 -21.65
N VAL A 117 -0.54 4.44 -21.90
CA VAL A 117 -1.09 3.17 -21.40
C VAL A 117 -1.01 3.09 -19.87
N LEU A 118 0.10 3.54 -19.28
CA LEU A 118 0.26 3.63 -17.84
C LEU A 118 -0.68 4.65 -17.21
N LYS A 119 -0.94 5.77 -17.90
CA LYS A 119 -1.92 6.77 -17.45
C LYS A 119 -3.32 6.18 -17.37
N ASP A 120 -3.78 5.53 -18.45
CA ASP A 120 -5.08 4.83 -18.48
C ASP A 120 -5.17 3.76 -17.38
N TYR A 121 -4.09 3.01 -17.15
CA TYR A 121 -4.04 2.02 -16.07
C TYR A 121 -4.14 2.69 -14.69
N SER A 122 -3.39 3.73 -14.43
CA SER A 122 -3.39 4.44 -13.14
C SER A 122 -4.77 5.03 -12.81
N ASP A 123 -5.47 5.57 -13.81
CA ASP A 123 -6.80 6.15 -13.65
C ASP A 123 -7.86 5.11 -13.24
N LYS A 124 -7.75 3.86 -13.73
CA LYS A 124 -8.63 2.75 -13.36
C LYS A 124 -8.56 2.39 -11.88
N PHE A 125 -7.42 2.61 -11.25
CA PHE A 125 -7.19 2.29 -9.83
C PHE A 125 -7.30 3.50 -8.91
N HIS A 126 -7.77 4.64 -9.42
CA HIS A 126 -7.97 5.87 -8.68
C HIS A 126 -6.73 6.30 -7.90
N THR A 127 -5.57 6.21 -8.55
CA THR A 127 -4.31 6.65 -7.98
C THR A 127 -4.25 8.18 -7.96
N GLY A 128 -3.41 8.74 -7.09
CA GLY A 128 -3.36 10.18 -6.89
C GLY A 128 -1.92 10.70 -6.73
N PRO A 129 -1.77 11.92 -6.23
CA PRO A 129 -0.45 12.55 -6.05
C PRO A 129 0.53 11.67 -5.27
N GLY A 130 1.77 11.59 -5.73
CA GLY A 130 2.81 10.79 -5.08
C GLY A 130 2.84 9.32 -5.50
N TRP A 131 1.93 8.87 -6.36
CA TRP A 131 2.00 7.54 -6.97
C TRP A 131 2.29 7.68 -8.46
N TYR A 132 3.47 7.23 -8.88
CA TYR A 132 3.93 7.32 -10.26
C TYR A 132 4.03 5.94 -10.88
N PHE A 133 3.49 5.83 -12.11
CA PHE A 133 3.66 4.68 -12.98
C PHE A 133 4.75 5.02 -14.00
N LEU A 134 5.77 4.17 -14.06
CA LEU A 134 7.02 4.50 -14.72
C LEU A 134 7.32 3.52 -15.83
N THR A 135 7.79 4.04 -16.96
CA THR A 135 8.33 3.27 -18.07
C THR A 135 9.72 3.79 -18.44
N GLY A 136 10.45 3.09 -19.29
CA GLY A 136 11.79 3.48 -19.70
C GLY A 136 12.43 2.46 -20.63
N LYS A 137 13.75 2.53 -20.81
CA LYS A 137 14.48 1.48 -21.49
C LYS A 137 14.57 0.24 -20.60
N MET A 138 14.50 -0.94 -21.21
CA MET A 138 14.53 -2.19 -20.45
C MET A 138 15.84 -2.33 -19.64
N GLU A 139 16.98 -1.90 -20.21
CA GLU A 139 18.27 -1.93 -19.54
C GLU A 139 18.29 -1.06 -18.28
N ASP A 140 17.61 0.10 -18.32
CA ASP A 140 17.48 1.01 -17.18
C ASP A 140 16.55 0.42 -16.10
N ILE A 141 15.45 -0.21 -16.51
CA ILE A 141 14.51 -0.91 -15.62
C ILE A 141 15.21 -2.09 -14.92
N ASP A 142 15.99 -2.88 -15.65
CA ASP A 142 16.74 -4.00 -15.08
C ASP A 142 17.83 -3.53 -14.10
N ALA A 143 18.51 -2.41 -14.40
CA ALA A 143 19.45 -1.80 -13.47
C ALA A 143 18.75 -1.39 -12.15
N VAL A 144 17.55 -0.80 -12.23
CA VAL A 144 16.74 -0.48 -11.05
C VAL A 144 16.37 -1.75 -10.28
N ARG A 145 15.84 -2.77 -10.95
CA ARG A 145 15.46 -4.06 -10.32
C ARG A 145 16.61 -4.68 -9.55
N LYS A 146 17.78 -4.73 -10.17
CA LYS A 146 18.99 -5.26 -9.54
C LYS A 146 19.40 -4.49 -8.31
N SER A 147 19.33 -3.16 -8.35
CA SER A 147 19.74 -2.30 -7.22
C SER A 147 18.85 -2.44 -5.99
N ILE A 148 17.61 -2.85 -6.15
CA ILE A 148 16.67 -3.05 -5.03
C ILE A 148 16.43 -4.52 -4.67
N GLY A 149 17.28 -5.42 -5.18
CA GLY A 149 17.22 -6.85 -4.84
C GLY A 149 16.06 -7.62 -5.50
N MET A 150 15.45 -7.06 -6.56
CA MET A 150 14.37 -7.70 -7.32
C MET A 150 14.82 -8.24 -8.68
N GLU A 151 16.07 -8.68 -8.77
CA GLU A 151 16.63 -9.26 -9.97
C GLU A 151 15.89 -10.57 -10.35
N LEU A 152 15.63 -10.74 -11.63
CA LEU A 152 15.07 -11.98 -12.14
C LEU A 152 16.09 -13.12 -12.04
N ARG A 153 15.57 -14.33 -11.82
CA ARG A 153 16.40 -15.53 -12.00
C ARG A 153 16.88 -15.60 -13.44
N PRO A 154 18.09 -16.11 -13.67
CA PRO A 154 18.60 -16.34 -15.03
C PRO A 154 17.59 -17.12 -15.88
N ASN A 155 17.36 -16.68 -17.11
CA ASN A 155 16.41 -17.26 -18.06
C ASN A 155 14.92 -17.19 -17.67
N SER A 156 14.55 -16.39 -16.66
CA SER A 156 13.15 -16.10 -16.38
C SER A 156 12.60 -15.10 -17.40
N ASP A 157 11.37 -15.33 -17.85
CA ASP A 157 10.64 -14.35 -18.63
C ASP A 157 10.28 -13.14 -17.74
N PRO A 158 10.63 -11.91 -18.14
CA PRO A 158 10.30 -10.70 -17.39
C PRO A 158 8.82 -10.56 -17.04
N LEU A 159 7.92 -11.06 -17.89
CA LEU A 159 6.47 -10.96 -17.69
C LEU A 159 5.93 -12.02 -16.72
N THR A 160 6.53 -13.20 -16.67
CA THR A 160 6.03 -14.31 -15.83
C THR A 160 6.90 -14.57 -14.60
N GLY A 161 8.13 -14.10 -14.61
CA GLY A 161 9.10 -14.33 -13.54
C GLY A 161 9.07 -13.29 -12.40
N HIS A 162 8.24 -12.25 -12.51
CA HIS A 162 8.11 -11.27 -11.42
C HIS A 162 7.20 -11.81 -10.31
N THR A 163 7.42 -11.32 -9.10
CA THR A 163 6.71 -11.74 -7.90
C THR A 163 5.81 -10.61 -7.39
N THR A 164 4.93 -10.92 -6.44
CA THR A 164 4.14 -9.91 -5.69
C THR A 164 4.96 -9.15 -4.65
N ALA A 165 6.29 -9.29 -4.70
CA ALA A 165 7.18 -8.58 -3.80
C ALA A 165 7.16 -7.08 -4.09
N ILE A 166 7.19 -6.30 -3.03
CA ILE A 166 7.37 -4.85 -3.05
C ILE A 166 8.62 -4.50 -2.26
N THR A 167 9.32 -3.47 -2.69
CA THR A 167 10.42 -2.92 -1.91
C THR A 167 9.92 -1.69 -1.14
N LEU A 168 10.08 -1.72 0.16
CA LEU A 168 9.81 -0.60 1.05
C LEU A 168 11.15 0.03 1.44
N GLY A 169 11.31 1.33 1.28
CA GLY A 169 12.57 1.99 1.57
C GLY A 169 12.42 3.40 2.12
N ASN A 170 13.37 3.79 2.96
CA ASN A 170 13.55 5.17 3.36
C ASN A 170 15.00 5.55 3.08
N GLU A 171 15.19 6.36 2.05
CA GLU A 171 16.53 6.74 1.60
C GLU A 171 17.28 7.55 2.68
N THR A 172 16.58 8.39 3.44
CA THR A 172 17.20 9.22 4.48
C THR A 172 17.78 8.38 5.62
N THR A 173 17.12 7.27 6.00
CA THR A 173 17.60 6.38 7.08
C THR A 173 18.45 5.23 6.58
N GLY A 174 18.43 4.98 5.27
CA GLY A 174 19.06 3.81 4.67
C GLY A 174 18.38 2.48 5.03
N GLN A 175 17.14 2.52 5.48
CA GLN A 175 16.35 1.33 5.79
C GLN A 175 15.61 0.85 4.54
N TRP A 176 15.89 -0.39 4.16
CA TRP A 176 15.28 -1.03 3.00
C TRP A 176 14.85 -2.44 3.36
N MET A 177 13.70 -2.86 2.86
CA MET A 177 13.17 -4.20 3.08
C MET A 177 12.30 -4.63 1.91
N VAL A 178 12.16 -5.93 1.78
CA VAL A 178 11.23 -6.56 0.84
C VAL A 178 10.02 -7.05 1.61
N ASP A 179 8.83 -6.82 1.09
CA ASP A 179 7.56 -7.22 1.65
C ASP A 179 6.66 -7.75 0.53
N SER A 180 5.41 -8.06 0.82
CA SER A 180 4.44 -8.54 -0.16
C SER A 180 3.31 -7.53 -0.37
N SER A 181 3.01 -7.20 -1.62
CA SER A 181 1.81 -6.43 -1.97
C SER A 181 0.51 -7.17 -1.61
N MET A 182 0.58 -8.49 -1.35
CA MET A 182 -0.55 -9.31 -0.96
C MET A 182 -0.86 -9.27 0.54
N ASP A 183 0.02 -8.69 1.34
CA ASP A 183 -0.21 -8.54 2.77
C ASP A 183 -1.39 -7.63 3.11
N ASP A 184 -1.80 -7.60 4.37
CA ASP A 184 -2.86 -6.71 4.83
C ASP A 184 -2.46 -5.26 4.56
N PRO A 185 -3.28 -4.44 3.87
CA PRO A 185 -2.93 -3.06 3.55
C PRO A 185 -2.61 -2.19 4.77
N ARG A 186 -3.19 -2.51 5.94
CA ARG A 186 -2.86 -1.79 7.19
C ARG A 186 -1.47 -2.14 7.67
N TYR A 187 -1.09 -3.42 7.58
CA TYR A 187 0.26 -3.85 7.92
C TYR A 187 1.28 -3.12 7.05
N VAL A 188 1.10 -3.11 5.74
CA VAL A 188 2.00 -2.38 4.82
C VAL A 188 2.02 -0.88 5.15
N ALA A 189 0.86 -0.27 5.47
CA ALA A 189 0.80 1.14 5.88
C ALA A 189 1.55 1.41 7.20
N VAL A 190 1.50 0.49 8.18
CA VAL A 190 2.29 0.57 9.43
C VAL A 190 3.78 0.50 9.12
N MET A 191 4.20 -0.44 8.26
CA MET A 191 5.61 -0.57 7.89
C MET A 191 6.13 0.70 7.23
N VAL A 192 5.40 1.26 6.26
CA VAL A 192 5.81 2.46 5.51
C VAL A 192 5.64 3.73 6.35
N GLY A 193 4.49 3.88 6.98
CA GLY A 193 4.08 5.14 7.63
C GLY A 193 4.64 5.30 9.03
N ASP A 194 4.70 4.23 9.82
CA ASP A 194 5.16 4.28 11.21
C ASP A 194 6.60 3.80 11.34
N TRP A 195 6.88 2.59 10.88
CA TRP A 195 8.17 1.96 11.17
C TRP A 195 9.33 2.59 10.38
N LEU A 196 9.23 2.69 9.06
CA LEU A 196 10.28 3.32 8.21
C LEU A 196 10.39 4.83 8.43
N SER A 197 9.37 5.47 9.01
CA SER A 197 9.32 6.91 9.21
C SER A 197 9.41 7.32 10.69
N SER A 198 9.55 6.38 11.61
CA SER A 198 9.50 6.60 13.06
C SER A 198 10.55 7.59 13.58
N TRP A 199 11.70 7.70 12.93
CA TRP A 199 12.77 8.62 13.27
C TRP A 199 12.40 10.10 13.05
N LYS A 200 11.55 10.37 12.04
CA LYS A 200 11.16 11.72 11.61
C LYS A 200 9.93 12.22 12.38
N TYR A 201 9.04 11.31 12.72
CA TYR A 201 7.77 11.60 13.37
C TYR A 201 7.68 10.90 14.72
N ALA A 202 8.59 11.26 15.67
CA ALA A 202 8.49 10.73 17.02
C ALA A 202 7.08 10.95 17.58
N LYS A 203 6.25 9.90 17.52
CA LYS A 203 4.91 9.70 18.11
C LYS A 203 4.10 11.00 18.39
N LYS A 204 3.66 11.68 17.35
CA LYS A 204 2.74 12.84 17.51
C LYS A 204 1.33 12.58 16.96
N GLY A 205 0.97 11.34 16.71
CA GLY A 205 -0.36 10.99 16.20
C GLY A 205 -0.71 9.53 16.47
N PRO A 206 -1.96 9.13 16.21
CA PRO A 206 -2.35 7.73 16.28
C PRO A 206 -1.53 6.92 15.27
N SER A 207 -1.03 5.76 15.71
CA SER A 207 -0.39 4.79 14.82
C SER A 207 -1.41 4.22 13.83
N TYR A 208 -0.95 3.87 12.64
CA TYR A 208 -1.78 3.10 11.70
C TYR A 208 -2.17 1.72 12.26
N ALA A 209 -1.43 1.23 13.27
CA ALA A 209 -1.76 0.02 14.02
C ALA A 209 -2.88 0.23 15.06
N ASP A 210 -3.18 1.49 15.46
CA ASP A 210 -4.19 1.79 16.48
C ASP A 210 -5.60 1.60 15.92
N LYS A 211 -6.05 0.36 15.91
CA LYS A 211 -7.42 0.00 15.53
C LYS A 211 -7.97 -1.02 16.52
N PRO A 212 -9.31 -1.02 16.72
CA PRO A 212 -9.94 -2.00 17.60
C PRO A 212 -9.61 -3.42 17.13
N PRO A 213 -9.60 -4.38 18.04
CA PRO A 213 -9.52 -5.80 17.70
C PRO A 213 -10.54 -6.16 16.63
N MET A 214 -10.18 -7.12 15.78
CA MET A 214 -11.08 -7.60 14.74
C MET A 214 -12.29 -8.28 15.38
N ASP A 215 -13.49 -8.00 14.86
CA ASP A 215 -14.70 -8.69 15.25
C ASP A 215 -14.53 -10.20 14.99
N PRO A 216 -14.89 -11.07 15.97
CA PRO A 216 -14.86 -12.52 15.74
C PRO A 216 -15.60 -12.99 14.48
N ALA A 217 -16.70 -12.34 14.11
CA ALA A 217 -17.41 -12.62 12.87
C ALA A 217 -16.58 -12.33 11.58
N GLU A 218 -15.58 -11.45 11.68
CA GLU A 218 -14.64 -11.19 10.58
C GLU A 218 -13.57 -12.30 10.44
N LEU A 219 -13.51 -13.22 11.40
CA LEU A 219 -12.60 -14.39 11.36
C LEU A 219 -13.22 -15.58 10.62
N GLU A 220 -14.53 -15.56 10.34
CA GLU A 220 -15.16 -16.56 9.52
C GLU A 220 -14.49 -16.67 8.15
N LYS A 221 -14.45 -17.88 7.59
CA LYS A 221 -13.72 -18.17 6.36
C LYS A 221 -14.10 -17.23 5.22
N GLY A 222 -15.40 -17.05 4.97
CA GLY A 222 -15.89 -16.15 3.90
C GLY A 222 -15.49 -14.70 4.13
N ALA A 223 -15.61 -14.21 5.38
CA ALA A 223 -15.26 -12.85 5.76
C ALA A 223 -13.75 -12.62 5.65
N SER A 224 -12.95 -13.58 6.07
CA SER A 224 -11.50 -13.52 5.93
C SER A 224 -11.08 -13.46 4.46
N LEU A 225 -11.61 -14.35 3.61
CA LEU A 225 -11.35 -14.36 2.17
C LEU A 225 -11.78 -13.05 1.49
N PHE A 226 -12.99 -12.57 1.82
CA PHE A 226 -13.48 -11.31 1.26
C PHE A 226 -12.53 -10.16 1.60
N ARG A 227 -12.16 -10.02 2.87
CA ARG A 227 -11.27 -8.95 3.34
C ARG A 227 -9.90 -9.00 2.67
N THR A 228 -9.31 -10.18 2.56
CA THR A 228 -7.93 -10.33 2.07
C THR A 228 -7.83 -10.28 0.54
N SER A 229 -8.88 -10.71 -0.17
CA SER A 229 -8.79 -10.96 -1.61
C SER A 229 -9.83 -10.19 -2.46
N CYS A 230 -10.96 -9.80 -1.89
CA CYS A 230 -12.07 -9.20 -2.65
C CYS A 230 -12.27 -7.72 -2.33
N ALA A 231 -12.09 -7.33 -1.05
CA ALA A 231 -12.37 -5.99 -0.55
C ALA A 231 -11.48 -4.88 -1.14
N ALA A 232 -10.40 -5.25 -1.85
CA ALA A 232 -9.56 -4.28 -2.57
C ALA A 232 -10.32 -3.64 -3.76
N CYS A 233 -11.21 -4.41 -4.38
CA CYS A 233 -11.97 -4.00 -5.56
C CYS A 233 -13.47 -3.87 -5.29
N HIS A 234 -14.04 -4.68 -4.38
CA HIS A 234 -15.47 -4.81 -4.13
C HIS A 234 -15.89 -4.29 -2.76
N THR A 235 -17.13 -3.84 -2.66
CA THR A 235 -17.81 -3.54 -1.40
C THR A 235 -19.04 -4.42 -1.24
N ILE A 236 -19.65 -4.42 -0.06
CA ILE A 236 -20.99 -4.96 0.18
C ILE A 236 -21.79 -3.86 0.87
N GLY A 237 -22.62 -3.14 0.11
CA GLY A 237 -23.50 -2.08 0.59
C GLY A 237 -22.85 -0.71 0.80
N LYS A 238 -21.68 -0.45 0.19
CA LYS A 238 -20.98 0.84 0.28
C LYS A 238 -20.77 1.52 -1.08
N GLY A 239 -21.47 1.02 -2.11
CA GLY A 239 -21.34 1.50 -3.48
C GLY A 239 -20.18 0.86 -4.25
N ASP A 240 -20.14 1.15 -5.55
CA ASP A 240 -19.11 0.61 -6.47
C ASP A 240 -17.72 1.13 -6.06
N GLY A 241 -16.73 0.22 -6.12
CA GLY A 241 -15.32 0.52 -5.99
C GLY A 241 -14.60 0.46 -7.36
N ILE A 242 -13.45 -0.19 -7.41
CA ILE A 242 -12.79 -0.57 -8.67
C ILE A 242 -13.68 -1.58 -9.42
N GLY A 243 -14.33 -2.48 -8.69
CA GLY A 243 -15.37 -3.38 -9.17
C GLY A 243 -16.74 -3.04 -8.56
N PRO A 244 -17.79 -3.82 -8.90
CA PRO A 244 -19.14 -3.59 -8.42
C PRO A 244 -19.30 -3.75 -6.90
N ASP A 245 -20.25 -3.03 -6.34
CA ASP A 245 -20.84 -3.38 -5.05
C ASP A 245 -21.58 -4.72 -5.17
N LEU A 246 -21.33 -5.61 -4.24
CA LEU A 246 -21.88 -6.97 -4.25
C LEU A 246 -23.17 -7.12 -3.43
N ALA A 247 -23.68 -6.04 -2.82
CA ALA A 247 -24.96 -6.11 -2.11
C ALA A 247 -26.09 -6.55 -3.02
N GLY A 248 -26.79 -7.62 -2.62
CA GLY A 248 -27.92 -8.17 -3.38
C GLY A 248 -27.55 -8.95 -4.65
N VAL A 249 -26.27 -9.10 -4.98
CA VAL A 249 -25.85 -9.81 -6.21
C VAL A 249 -26.37 -11.26 -6.26
N THR A 250 -26.49 -11.92 -5.11
CA THR A 250 -27.03 -13.27 -4.95
C THR A 250 -28.52 -13.41 -5.28
N ASN A 251 -29.24 -12.28 -5.30
CA ASN A 251 -30.66 -12.24 -5.67
C ASN A 251 -30.89 -11.99 -7.16
N VAL A 252 -29.89 -11.42 -7.85
CA VAL A 252 -30.02 -11.00 -9.26
C VAL A 252 -29.17 -11.82 -10.22
N ARG A 253 -28.30 -12.69 -9.70
CA ARG A 253 -27.44 -13.58 -10.50
C ARG A 253 -27.72 -15.02 -10.13
N ASP A 254 -27.70 -15.88 -11.13
CA ASP A 254 -27.78 -17.33 -10.95
C ASP A 254 -26.59 -17.83 -10.10
N HIS A 255 -26.87 -18.72 -9.16
CA HIS A 255 -25.85 -19.25 -8.24
C HIS A 255 -24.74 -20.01 -8.98
N ALA A 256 -25.09 -20.81 -9.98
CA ALA A 256 -24.11 -21.58 -10.75
C ALA A 256 -23.24 -20.65 -11.60
N TRP A 257 -23.81 -19.53 -12.11
CA TRP A 257 -23.05 -18.49 -12.79
C TRP A 257 -22.06 -17.82 -11.83
N LEU A 258 -22.48 -17.46 -10.62
CA LEU A 258 -21.59 -16.87 -9.60
C LEU A 258 -20.43 -17.80 -9.26
N VAL A 259 -20.71 -19.08 -9.00
CA VAL A 259 -19.67 -20.07 -8.73
C VAL A 259 -18.67 -20.15 -9.89
N ARG A 260 -19.15 -20.27 -11.12
CA ARG A 260 -18.30 -20.35 -12.31
C ARG A 260 -17.47 -19.08 -12.50
N PHE A 261 -18.09 -17.91 -12.34
CA PHE A 261 -17.43 -16.61 -12.55
C PHE A 261 -16.37 -16.32 -11.45
N ILE A 262 -16.65 -16.61 -10.19
CA ILE A 262 -15.69 -16.39 -9.10
C ILE A 262 -14.52 -17.38 -9.19
N THR A 263 -14.78 -18.62 -9.61
CA THR A 263 -13.73 -19.66 -9.75
C THR A 263 -12.78 -19.37 -10.91
N ALA A 264 -13.29 -18.94 -12.06
CA ALA A 264 -12.50 -18.78 -13.28
C ALA A 264 -12.98 -17.57 -14.11
N PRO A 265 -12.84 -16.34 -13.60
CA PRO A 265 -13.36 -15.14 -14.26
C PRO A 265 -12.70 -14.87 -15.62
N ASP A 266 -11.42 -15.19 -15.75
CA ASP A 266 -10.63 -15.12 -16.97
C ASP A 266 -11.23 -16.01 -18.08
N LYS A 267 -11.60 -17.25 -17.77
CA LYS A 267 -12.22 -18.17 -18.73
C LYS A 267 -13.61 -17.70 -19.14
N VAL A 268 -14.44 -17.30 -18.17
CA VAL A 268 -15.80 -16.82 -18.45
C VAL A 268 -15.77 -15.57 -19.34
N LEU A 269 -14.79 -14.67 -19.13
CA LEU A 269 -14.60 -13.51 -20.00
C LEU A 269 -14.07 -13.91 -21.39
N GLN A 270 -13.14 -14.86 -21.46
CA GLN A 270 -12.61 -15.41 -22.73
C GLN A 270 -13.70 -16.09 -23.56
N ASP A 271 -14.63 -16.77 -22.91
CA ASP A 271 -15.80 -17.39 -23.52
C ASP A 271 -16.86 -16.38 -24.02
N LYS A 272 -16.57 -15.07 -23.84
CA LYS A 272 -17.45 -13.96 -24.24
C LYS A 272 -18.82 -14.03 -23.56
N ASP A 273 -18.90 -14.51 -22.32
CA ASP A 273 -20.12 -14.50 -21.53
C ASP A 273 -20.70 -13.06 -21.52
N PRO A 274 -21.98 -12.89 -21.88
CA PRO A 274 -22.55 -11.54 -22.04
C PRO A 274 -22.54 -10.72 -20.75
N ILE A 275 -22.73 -11.36 -19.59
CA ILE A 275 -22.73 -10.68 -18.29
C ILE A 275 -21.30 -10.26 -17.94
N ALA A 276 -20.33 -11.16 -18.04
CA ALA A 276 -18.92 -10.88 -17.76
C ALA A 276 -18.38 -9.79 -18.69
N THR A 277 -18.73 -9.83 -19.98
CA THR A 277 -18.32 -8.84 -20.98
C THR A 277 -18.91 -7.46 -20.67
N ALA A 278 -20.19 -7.40 -20.28
CA ALA A 278 -20.83 -6.14 -19.90
C ALA A 278 -20.23 -5.55 -18.62
N LEU A 279 -19.93 -6.38 -17.63
CA LEU A 279 -19.26 -5.96 -16.39
C LEU A 279 -17.84 -5.44 -16.68
N HIS A 280 -17.05 -6.18 -17.44
CA HIS A 280 -15.70 -5.74 -17.83
C HIS A 280 -15.72 -4.37 -18.51
N LYS A 281 -16.65 -4.15 -19.45
CA LYS A 281 -16.82 -2.83 -20.09
C LYS A 281 -17.23 -1.74 -19.10
N ARG A 282 -18.18 -2.05 -18.21
CA ARG A 282 -18.70 -1.09 -17.22
C ARG A 282 -17.61 -0.61 -16.24
N TYR A 283 -16.70 -1.51 -15.87
CA TYR A 283 -15.61 -1.21 -14.92
C TYR A 283 -14.27 -0.97 -15.64
N ASN A 284 -14.30 -0.21 -16.74
CA ASN A 284 -13.14 0.34 -17.46
C ASN A 284 -12.14 -0.74 -17.94
N GLY A 285 -12.59 -1.95 -18.19
CA GLY A 285 -11.72 -3.02 -18.66
C GLY A 285 -10.80 -3.60 -17.57
N VAL A 286 -11.10 -3.37 -16.30
CA VAL A 286 -10.38 -4.03 -15.20
C VAL A 286 -10.81 -5.50 -15.16
N ASN A 287 -9.84 -6.39 -15.23
CA ASN A 287 -10.08 -7.82 -15.09
C ASN A 287 -10.27 -8.20 -13.62
N MET A 288 -11.31 -8.97 -13.32
CA MET A 288 -11.36 -9.70 -12.06
C MET A 288 -10.28 -10.80 -12.09
N PRO A 289 -9.32 -10.81 -11.16
CA PRO A 289 -8.25 -11.80 -11.19
C PRO A 289 -8.75 -13.20 -10.86
N ASN A 290 -8.14 -14.21 -11.50
CA ASN A 290 -8.33 -15.58 -11.12
C ASN A 290 -7.48 -15.90 -9.88
N LEU A 291 -8.14 -16.07 -8.74
CA LEU A 291 -7.50 -16.34 -7.45
C LEU A 291 -7.32 -17.82 -7.17
N SER A 292 -7.63 -18.70 -8.11
CA SER A 292 -7.55 -20.15 -7.97
C SER A 292 -8.29 -20.68 -6.73
N LEU A 293 -9.44 -20.09 -6.43
CA LEU A 293 -10.26 -20.48 -5.27
C LEU A 293 -10.90 -21.84 -5.49
N GLY A 294 -10.87 -22.68 -4.46
CA GLY A 294 -11.60 -23.92 -4.44
C GLY A 294 -13.11 -23.71 -4.26
N GLU A 295 -13.92 -24.67 -4.68
CA GLU A 295 -15.39 -24.59 -4.61
C GLU A 295 -15.91 -24.24 -3.20
N LYS A 296 -15.32 -24.82 -2.13
CA LYS A 296 -15.69 -24.50 -0.76
C LYS A 296 -15.42 -23.04 -0.37
N ASP A 297 -14.39 -22.43 -0.94
CA ASP A 297 -14.04 -21.03 -0.72
C ASP A 297 -15.02 -20.11 -1.41
N VAL A 298 -15.40 -20.45 -2.63
CA VAL A 298 -16.38 -19.71 -3.41
C VAL A 298 -17.75 -19.75 -2.76
N ILE A 299 -18.18 -20.92 -2.26
CA ILE A 299 -19.45 -21.06 -1.53
C ILE A 299 -19.44 -20.19 -0.26
N ALA A 300 -18.37 -20.24 0.54
CA ALA A 300 -18.24 -19.42 1.76
C ALA A 300 -18.30 -17.90 1.44
N LEU A 301 -17.75 -17.46 0.31
CA LEU A 301 -17.85 -16.08 -0.15
C LEU A 301 -19.29 -15.70 -0.54
N ILE A 302 -19.98 -16.56 -1.29
CA ILE A 302 -21.37 -16.33 -1.71
C ILE A 302 -22.29 -16.27 -0.49
N ASP A 303 -22.11 -17.16 0.49
CA ASP A 303 -22.87 -17.16 1.75
C ASP A 303 -22.66 -15.88 2.54
N LEU A 304 -21.41 -15.42 2.66
CA LEU A 304 -21.09 -14.13 3.29
C LEU A 304 -21.81 -12.97 2.59
N ILE A 305 -21.70 -12.88 1.26
CA ILE A 305 -22.31 -11.81 0.48
C ILE A 305 -23.83 -11.81 0.66
N SER A 306 -24.46 -13.00 0.62
CA SER A 306 -25.88 -13.16 0.85
C SER A 306 -26.29 -12.71 2.25
N SER A 307 -25.60 -13.16 3.28
CA SER A 307 -25.87 -12.84 4.69
C SER A 307 -25.75 -11.34 4.96
N ARG A 308 -24.64 -10.71 4.52
CA ARG A 308 -24.46 -9.27 4.68
C ARG A 308 -25.47 -8.44 3.88
N SER A 309 -25.88 -8.91 2.69
CA SER A 309 -26.93 -8.25 1.90
C SER A 309 -28.28 -8.26 2.62
N LYS A 310 -28.65 -9.35 3.28
CA LYS A 310 -29.88 -9.46 4.08
C LYS A 310 -29.86 -8.51 5.27
N SER A 311 -28.76 -8.50 6.03
CA SER A 311 -28.60 -7.60 7.18
C SER A 311 -28.73 -6.11 6.81
N LEU A 312 -28.25 -5.72 5.62
CA LEU A 312 -28.42 -4.35 5.12
C LEU A 312 -29.87 -4.02 4.80
N GLN A 313 -30.64 -4.97 4.28
CA GLN A 313 -32.08 -4.80 4.00
C GLN A 313 -32.90 -4.69 5.29
N GLU A 314 -32.62 -5.52 6.29
CA GLU A 314 -33.30 -5.53 7.58
C GLU A 314 -33.03 -4.26 8.39
N GLY A 315 -31.77 -3.81 8.47
CA GLY A 315 -31.41 -2.54 9.15
C GLY A 315 -31.95 -1.29 8.48
N GLY A 316 -32.21 -1.33 7.16
CA GLY A 316 -32.89 -0.25 6.42
C GLY A 316 -34.37 -0.12 6.71
N THR A 317 -35.04 -1.23 7.06
CA THR A 317 -36.49 -1.25 7.40
C THR A 317 -36.77 -0.78 8.81
N GLU A 318 -35.91 -0.99 9.80
CA GLU A 318 -36.09 -0.50 11.16
C GLU A 318 -35.99 1.02 11.25
N ASN A 319 -35.15 1.68 10.48
CA ASN A 319 -35.04 3.14 10.48
C ASN A 319 -36.22 3.85 9.77
N SER A 320 -37.00 3.17 8.94
CA SER A 320 -38.14 3.76 8.26
C SER A 320 -39.41 3.73 9.12
N HIS A 321 -39.51 2.89 10.15
CA HIS A 321 -40.66 2.80 11.03
C HIS A 321 -40.60 3.75 12.23
N THR A 322 -39.45 4.29 12.58
CA THR A 322 -39.31 5.21 13.73
C THR A 322 -39.59 6.67 13.41
N THR A 323 -39.77 7.05 12.14
CA THR A 323 -40.01 8.44 11.71
C THR A 323 -41.49 8.78 11.50
N SER A 324 -42.42 7.82 11.65
CA SER A 324 -43.85 8.05 11.37
C SER A 324 -44.76 8.20 12.62
N THR A 325 -44.21 8.28 13.83
CA THR A 325 -45.04 8.35 15.08
C THR A 325 -44.75 9.56 15.97
N GLN A 326 -44.38 10.71 15.42
CA GLN A 326 -44.49 11.99 16.17
C GLN A 326 -45.06 13.10 15.28
N GLY A 327 -46.36 13.10 15.15
CA GLY A 327 -47.10 14.15 14.49
C GLY A 327 -48.60 14.02 14.78
N GLY A 328 -48.99 14.32 16.03
CA GLY A 328 -50.39 14.33 16.35
C GLY A 328 -50.68 14.74 17.81
N GLY A 329 -51.12 15.99 17.99
CA GLY A 329 -51.83 16.38 19.22
C GLY A 329 -51.13 17.48 20.01
N ALA A 330 -51.62 18.69 19.93
CA ALA A 330 -52.72 19.18 20.66
C ALA A 330 -52.94 20.67 20.44
N GLY A 331 -54.08 21.05 19.98
CA GLY A 331 -54.58 22.38 20.18
C GLY A 331 -55.24 22.48 21.58
N ARG A 332 -54.99 23.54 22.22
CA ARG A 332 -55.91 24.42 22.93
C ARG A 332 -55.16 25.50 23.67
#